data_1cbb9b003e20bdd624e9bf00e011c6ab
#
_entry.id   1cbb9b003e20bdd624e9bf00e011c6ab
#
_cell.length_a   1.000
_cell.length_b   1.000
_cell.length_c   1.000
_cell.angle_alpha   90.00
_cell.angle_beta   90.00
_cell.angle_gamma   90.00
#
_symmetry.space_group_name_H-M   'P 1'
#
loop_
_entity.id
_entity.type
_entity.pdbx_description
1 polymer ?
#
loop_
_entity_poly.entity_id
_entity_poly.type
_entity_poly.pdbx_seq_one_letter_code
_entity_poly.pdbx_strand_id
1 'polypeptide(L)'
;EAERKISEAERQITLAEEKIDNLTVPAYSVSGRREGLTSQGYCVYMVIEGIVAKLADIFPIFLYFVAALVTFSTMGRMVDEERTNSGTLKALGYGNADVMLKFTVYGFAASTLGTCIGVLAGHTLLPLIVAHAYSAGFTMPDIMLKFHPWITMAAFALAWISAVVPAWLAASKELREKPASLLLPKPPAKGSKILLEHFPPLWNRLNFTHKVTARNIFRYKTRMFMTIFGVCRSEEHT
;
A
#
# COMPACT_ATOMS: atom_id res chain seq x y z
N GLU A 1 61.27 -22.32 63.41
CA GLU A 1 60.41 -21.16 63.13
C GLU A 1 60.75 -20.56 61.76
N ALA A 2 62.04 -20.47 61.38
CA ALA A 2 62.47 -19.95 60.08
C ALA A 2 62.05 -20.88 58.92
N GLU A 3 62.13 -22.17 59.04
CA GLU A 3 61.74 -23.15 58.01
C GLU A 3 60.22 -23.12 57.72
N ARG A 4 59.36 -22.88 58.76
CA ARG A 4 57.95 -22.73 58.59
C ARG A 4 57.58 -21.45 57.81
N LYS A 5 58.33 -20.38 58.05
CA LYS A 5 58.08 -19.11 57.32
C LYS A 5 58.54 -19.22 55.86
N ILE A 6 59.61 -19.97 55.58
CA ILE A 6 60.08 -20.24 54.22
C ILE A 6 59.05 -21.09 53.44
N SER A 7 58.57 -22.17 54.04
CA SER A 7 57.58 -23.06 53.41
C SER A 7 56.20 -22.33 53.19
N GLU A 8 55.83 -21.42 54.05
CA GLU A 8 54.64 -20.63 53.88
C GLU A 8 54.78 -19.55 52.79
N ALA A 9 55.97 -18.96 52.66
CA ALA A 9 56.29 -18.03 51.60
C ALA A 9 56.34 -18.74 50.22
N GLU A 10 56.93 -19.90 50.15
CA GLU A 10 56.96 -20.73 48.91
C GLU A 10 55.57 -21.14 48.50
N ARG A 11 54.68 -21.51 49.44
CA ARG A 11 53.30 -21.81 49.14
C ARG A 11 52.51 -20.59 48.65
N GLN A 12 52.78 -19.39 49.16
CA GLN A 12 52.16 -18.16 48.70
C GLN A 12 52.65 -17.79 47.29
N ILE A 13 53.92 -18.04 46.97
CA ILE A 13 54.48 -17.81 45.64
C ILE A 13 53.81 -18.75 44.61
N THR A 14 53.71 -20.04 44.91
CA THR A 14 53.04 -21.00 44.00
C THR A 14 51.57 -20.67 43.79
N LEU A 15 50.86 -20.25 44.81
CA LEU A 15 49.47 -19.80 44.69
C LEU A 15 49.34 -18.50 43.88
N ALA A 16 50.32 -17.62 43.97
CA ALA A 16 50.33 -16.39 43.17
C ALA A 16 50.66 -16.67 41.70
N GLU A 17 51.61 -17.57 41.43
CA GLU A 17 51.93 -18.04 40.07
C GLU A 17 50.74 -18.74 39.41
N GLU A 18 50.03 -19.62 40.14
CA GLU A 18 48.82 -20.28 39.65
C GLU A 18 47.70 -19.28 39.34
N LYS A 19 47.59 -18.23 40.16
CA LYS A 19 46.64 -17.13 39.87
C LYS A 19 47.05 -16.33 38.66
N ILE A 20 48.30 -16.09 38.41
CA ILE A 20 48.81 -15.36 37.23
C ILE A 20 48.62 -16.18 35.95
N ASP A 21 48.90 -17.50 36.01
CA ASP A 21 48.68 -18.39 34.87
C ASP A 21 47.19 -18.55 34.50
N ASN A 22 46.31 -18.47 35.51
CA ASN A 22 44.86 -18.49 35.28
C ASN A 22 44.26 -17.12 34.90
N LEU A 23 45.07 -16.05 34.84
CA LEU A 23 44.61 -14.76 34.32
C LEU A 23 44.44 -14.86 32.81
N THR A 24 43.20 -14.93 32.37
CA THR A 24 42.91 -14.82 30.94
C THR A 24 43.34 -13.43 30.45
N VAL A 25 44.25 -13.43 29.49
CA VAL A 25 44.69 -12.19 28.82
C VAL A 25 43.45 -11.49 28.28
N PRO A 26 43.17 -10.23 28.67
CA PRO A 26 41.99 -9.54 28.17
C PRO A 26 42.04 -9.43 26.67
N ALA A 27 41.09 -10.08 26.00
CA ALA A 27 40.93 -9.98 24.57
C ALA A 27 40.24 -8.63 24.25
N TYR A 28 40.99 -7.71 23.69
CA TYR A 28 40.43 -6.42 23.22
C TYR A 28 39.80 -6.65 21.85
N SER A 29 38.47 -6.52 21.78
CA SER A 29 37.75 -6.44 20.50
C SER A 29 37.41 -4.99 20.23
N VAL A 30 37.81 -4.46 19.09
CA VAL A 30 37.39 -3.15 18.61
C VAL A 30 36.19 -3.37 17.71
N SER A 31 35.01 -3.09 18.24
CA SER A 31 33.76 -3.21 17.48
C SER A 31 33.37 -1.87 16.86
N GLY A 32 33.16 -1.87 15.57
CA GLY A 32 32.64 -0.70 14.87
C GLY A 32 31.18 -0.43 15.24
N ARG A 33 30.71 0.80 14.98
CA ARG A 33 29.33 1.23 15.28
C ARG A 33 28.24 0.31 14.64
N ARG A 34 28.60 -0.43 13.58
CA ARG A 34 27.70 -1.36 12.86
C ARG A 34 27.74 -2.80 13.38
N GLU A 35 28.65 -3.13 14.28
CA GLU A 35 28.78 -4.47 14.86
C GLU A 35 27.89 -4.56 16.10
N GLY A 36 26.88 -5.43 16.05
CA GLY A 36 25.71 -5.48 16.94
C GLY A 36 25.97 -5.72 18.43
N LEU A 37 27.18 -6.08 18.82
CA LEU A 37 27.52 -6.35 20.22
C LEU A 37 27.72 -5.10 21.07
N THR A 38 28.04 -3.95 20.47
CA THR A 38 28.45 -2.74 21.21
C THR A 38 27.36 -1.66 21.30
N SER A 39 26.35 -1.69 20.42
CA SER A 39 25.29 -0.68 20.43
C SER A 39 23.96 -1.30 20.01
N GLN A 40 23.26 -1.88 20.97
CA GLN A 40 21.96 -2.52 20.75
C GLN A 40 20.94 -1.52 20.17
N GLY A 41 20.95 -0.25 20.61
CA GLY A 41 20.11 0.80 20.07
C GLY A 41 20.35 1.10 18.60
N TYR A 42 21.61 1.12 18.15
CA TYR A 42 21.93 1.34 16.74
C TYR A 42 21.46 0.19 15.85
N CYS A 43 21.59 -1.05 16.31
CA CYS A 43 21.10 -2.21 15.59
C CYS A 43 19.58 -2.21 15.45
N VAL A 44 18.85 -1.88 16.51
CA VAL A 44 17.40 -1.74 16.46
C VAL A 44 16.99 -0.64 15.47
N TYR A 45 17.68 0.50 15.48
CA TYR A 45 17.44 1.57 14.52
C TYR A 45 17.62 1.10 13.06
N MET A 46 18.71 0.40 12.75
CA MET A 46 18.99 -0.14 11.40
C MET A 46 17.93 -1.15 10.95
N VAL A 47 17.45 -1.99 11.86
CA VAL A 47 16.37 -2.96 11.56
C VAL A 47 15.07 -2.22 11.26
N ILE A 48 14.70 -1.22 12.06
CA ILE A 48 13.50 -0.41 11.85
C ILE A 48 13.59 0.34 10.52
N GLU A 49 14.73 0.99 10.23
CA GLU A 49 14.96 1.67 8.95
C GLU A 49 14.74 0.70 7.77
N GLY A 50 15.33 -0.49 7.83
CA GLY A 50 15.19 -1.50 6.78
C GLY A 50 13.76 -2.00 6.59
N ILE A 51 12.98 -2.14 7.66
CA ILE A 51 11.57 -2.52 7.58
C ILE A 51 10.75 -1.39 6.98
N VAL A 52 10.93 -0.16 7.45
CA VAL A 52 10.22 1.02 6.94
C VAL A 52 10.54 1.27 5.47
N ALA A 53 11.79 1.12 5.05
CA ALA A 53 12.19 1.25 3.65
C ALA A 53 11.47 0.23 2.76
N LYS A 54 11.44 -1.05 3.14
CA LYS A 54 10.74 -2.09 2.38
C LYS A 54 9.23 -1.85 2.31
N LEU A 55 8.62 -1.40 3.40
CA LEU A 55 7.20 -1.02 3.40
C LEU A 55 6.94 0.16 2.49
N ALA A 56 7.83 1.17 2.49
CA ALA A 56 7.71 2.34 1.63
C ALA A 56 7.82 2.01 0.14
N ASP A 57 8.51 0.95 -0.24
CA ASP A 57 8.63 0.51 -1.64
C ASP A 57 7.37 -0.24 -2.14
N ILE A 58 6.81 -1.13 -1.33
CA ILE A 58 5.74 -2.04 -1.76
C ILE A 58 4.35 -1.45 -1.51
N PHE A 59 4.15 -0.83 -0.35
CA PHE A 59 2.84 -0.39 0.11
C PHE A 59 2.19 0.69 -0.78
N PRO A 60 2.91 1.70 -1.29
CA PRO A 60 2.34 2.70 -2.19
C PRO A 60 1.80 2.09 -3.48
N ILE A 61 2.50 1.13 -4.09
CA ILE A 61 2.06 0.50 -5.34
C ILE A 61 0.69 -0.16 -5.14
N PHE A 62 0.52 -0.88 -4.04
CA PHE A 62 -0.76 -1.50 -3.70
C PHE A 62 -1.86 -0.47 -3.46
N LEU A 63 -1.57 0.61 -2.71
CA LEU A 63 -2.54 1.68 -2.45
C LEU A 63 -2.97 2.40 -3.73
N TYR A 64 -2.04 2.72 -4.65
CA TYR A 64 -2.37 3.32 -5.93
C TYR A 64 -3.19 2.38 -6.82
N PHE A 65 -2.93 1.08 -6.77
CA PHE A 65 -3.75 0.10 -7.48
C PHE A 65 -5.20 0.09 -6.95
N VAL A 66 -5.37 0.08 -5.64
CA VAL A 66 -6.71 0.18 -5.01
C VAL A 66 -7.38 1.51 -5.38
N ALA A 67 -6.65 2.62 -5.32
CA ALA A 67 -7.16 3.93 -5.74
C ALA A 67 -7.61 3.93 -7.20
N ALA A 68 -6.86 3.30 -8.10
CA ALA A 68 -7.24 3.17 -9.51
C ALA A 68 -8.53 2.36 -9.69
N LEU A 69 -8.70 1.25 -8.94
CA LEU A 69 -9.92 0.44 -8.98
C LEU A 69 -11.15 1.23 -8.47
N VAL A 70 -10.99 1.97 -7.37
CA VAL A 70 -12.06 2.81 -6.82
C VAL A 70 -12.41 3.93 -7.80
N THR A 71 -11.40 4.58 -8.38
CA THR A 71 -11.60 5.62 -9.40
C THR A 71 -12.34 5.06 -10.62
N PHE A 72 -11.93 3.91 -11.13
CA PHE A 72 -12.60 3.27 -12.27
C PHE A 72 -14.08 2.97 -11.98
N SER A 73 -14.39 2.45 -10.79
CA SER A 73 -15.77 2.18 -10.38
C SER A 73 -16.61 3.45 -10.24
N THR A 74 -16.04 4.47 -9.60
CA THR A 74 -16.72 5.75 -9.36
C THR A 74 -16.93 6.51 -10.66
N MET A 75 -15.91 6.59 -11.51
CA MET A 75 -16.00 7.22 -12.82
C MET A 75 -16.99 6.49 -13.74
N GLY A 76 -17.01 5.15 -13.72
CA GLY A 76 -17.99 4.38 -14.47
C GLY A 76 -19.41 4.74 -14.09
N ARG A 77 -19.70 4.89 -12.79
CA ARG A 77 -21.01 5.32 -12.31
C ARG A 77 -21.32 6.77 -12.71
N MET A 78 -20.37 7.68 -12.56
CA MET A 78 -20.53 9.09 -12.94
C MET A 78 -20.81 9.24 -14.43
N VAL A 79 -20.12 8.48 -15.28
CA VAL A 79 -20.34 8.49 -16.73
C VAL A 79 -21.73 7.92 -17.07
N ASP A 80 -22.17 6.86 -16.38
CA ASP A 80 -23.52 6.30 -16.54
C ASP A 80 -24.63 7.32 -16.13
N GLU A 81 -24.43 8.04 -15.03
CA GLU A 81 -25.36 9.08 -14.55
C GLU A 81 -25.44 10.28 -15.53
N GLU A 82 -24.29 10.67 -16.09
CA GLU A 82 -24.16 11.78 -17.04
C GLU A 82 -24.40 11.36 -18.52
N ARG A 83 -24.87 10.14 -18.75
CA ARG A 83 -25.02 9.56 -20.10
C ARG A 83 -25.89 10.39 -21.01
N THR A 84 -27.05 10.86 -20.53
CA THR A 84 -27.98 11.67 -21.31
C THR A 84 -27.38 13.02 -21.68
N ASN A 85 -26.72 13.70 -20.75
CA ASN A 85 -26.02 14.96 -21.01
C ASN A 85 -24.92 14.79 -22.05
N SER A 86 -24.13 13.71 -21.92
CA SER A 86 -23.10 13.35 -22.88
C SER A 86 -23.67 13.04 -24.27
N GLY A 87 -24.81 12.37 -24.32
CA GLY A 87 -25.56 12.11 -25.55
C GLY A 87 -26.06 13.39 -26.23
N THR A 88 -26.56 14.34 -25.45
CA THR A 88 -26.99 15.66 -25.94
C THR A 88 -25.83 16.46 -26.54
N LEU A 89 -24.68 16.51 -25.83
CA LEU A 89 -23.50 17.18 -26.34
C LEU A 89 -23.02 16.57 -27.67
N LYS A 90 -23.02 15.24 -27.78
CA LYS A 90 -22.67 14.54 -29.04
C LYS A 90 -23.68 14.80 -30.16
N ALA A 91 -24.97 14.93 -29.83
CA ALA A 91 -25.99 15.28 -30.80
C ALA A 91 -25.85 16.71 -31.32
N LEU A 92 -25.31 17.62 -30.50
CA LEU A 92 -24.96 19.00 -30.87
C LEU A 92 -23.64 19.08 -31.68
N GLY A 93 -22.96 17.96 -31.93
CA GLY A 93 -21.76 17.91 -32.77
C GLY A 93 -20.43 17.90 -32.00
N TYR A 94 -20.45 17.85 -30.67
CA TYR A 94 -19.21 17.72 -29.88
C TYR A 94 -18.54 16.37 -30.13
N GLY A 95 -17.22 16.38 -30.26
CA GLY A 95 -16.41 15.18 -30.43
C GLY A 95 -16.38 14.30 -29.17
N ASN A 96 -16.05 13.01 -29.36
CA ASN A 96 -15.88 12.11 -28.22
C ASN A 96 -14.80 12.61 -27.24
N ALA A 97 -13.74 13.21 -27.77
CA ALA A 97 -12.64 13.75 -26.96
C ALA A 97 -13.10 14.91 -26.06
N ASP A 98 -13.95 15.80 -26.60
CA ASP A 98 -14.45 16.96 -25.85
C ASP A 98 -15.32 16.54 -24.68
N VAL A 99 -16.20 15.55 -24.90
CA VAL A 99 -17.06 15.00 -23.86
C VAL A 99 -16.23 14.22 -22.81
N MET A 100 -15.20 13.47 -23.25
CA MET A 100 -14.29 12.75 -22.36
C MET A 100 -13.43 13.69 -21.52
N LEU A 101 -13.09 14.87 -22.03
CA LEU A 101 -12.25 15.85 -21.34
C LEU A 101 -12.88 16.26 -20.00
N LYS A 102 -14.19 16.40 -19.93
CA LYS A 102 -14.92 16.70 -18.70
C LYS A 102 -14.59 15.72 -17.57
N PHE A 103 -14.66 14.42 -17.86
CA PHE A 103 -14.39 13.36 -16.89
C PHE A 103 -12.91 13.26 -16.53
N THR A 104 -12.05 13.48 -17.52
CA THR A 104 -10.59 13.48 -17.35
C THR A 104 -10.14 14.65 -16.48
N VAL A 105 -10.66 15.85 -16.71
CA VAL A 105 -10.38 17.05 -15.90
C VAL A 105 -10.86 16.86 -14.47
N TYR A 106 -12.04 16.28 -14.27
CA TYR A 106 -12.51 15.96 -12.94
C TYR A 106 -11.58 15.01 -12.19
N GLY A 107 -11.16 13.91 -12.84
CA GLY A 107 -10.21 12.95 -12.26
C GLY A 107 -8.85 13.60 -11.95
N PHE A 108 -8.35 14.44 -12.86
CA PHE A 108 -7.12 15.21 -12.67
C PHE A 108 -7.20 16.19 -11.50
N ALA A 109 -8.27 16.98 -11.42
CA ALA A 109 -8.46 17.94 -10.33
C ALA A 109 -8.58 17.24 -8.97
N ALA A 110 -9.40 16.19 -8.89
CA ALA A 110 -9.58 15.42 -7.65
C ALA A 110 -8.27 14.77 -7.19
N SER A 111 -7.49 14.16 -8.12
CA SER A 111 -6.21 13.55 -7.79
C SER A 111 -5.17 14.57 -7.37
N THR A 112 -5.14 15.75 -8.01
CA THR A 112 -4.21 16.83 -7.65
C THR A 112 -4.48 17.35 -6.24
N LEU A 113 -5.75 17.65 -5.91
CA LEU A 113 -6.14 18.08 -4.57
C LEU A 113 -5.82 17.02 -3.51
N GLY A 114 -6.19 15.77 -3.78
CA GLY A 114 -5.89 14.66 -2.88
C GLY A 114 -4.39 14.47 -2.66
N THR A 115 -3.59 14.58 -3.71
CA THR A 115 -2.13 14.45 -3.61
C THR A 115 -1.51 15.62 -2.86
N CYS A 116 -1.98 16.86 -3.06
CA CYS A 116 -1.53 18.01 -2.28
C CYS A 116 -1.74 17.78 -0.77
N ILE A 117 -2.94 17.36 -0.38
CA ILE A 117 -3.26 17.05 1.02
C ILE A 117 -2.41 15.87 1.51
N GLY A 118 -2.27 14.83 0.70
CA GLY A 118 -1.47 13.64 1.03
C GLY A 118 0.02 13.93 1.21
N VAL A 119 0.59 14.78 0.35
CA VAL A 119 1.99 15.22 0.44
C VAL A 119 2.21 16.06 1.69
N LEU A 120 1.33 17.02 1.99
CA LEU A 120 1.40 17.81 3.21
C LEU A 120 1.34 16.91 4.45
N ALA A 121 0.36 16.05 4.54
CA ALA A 121 0.22 15.12 5.66
C ALA A 121 1.39 14.12 5.74
N GLY A 122 1.85 13.59 4.63
CA GLY A 122 2.94 12.63 4.57
C GLY A 122 4.30 13.22 4.96
N HIS A 123 4.56 14.50 4.62
CA HIS A 123 5.81 15.16 4.98
C HIS A 123 5.84 15.72 6.41
N THR A 124 4.68 15.99 7.01
CA THR A 124 4.62 16.58 8.35
C THR A 124 4.16 15.58 9.39
N LEU A 125 2.98 14.98 9.20
CA LEU A 125 2.33 14.15 10.21
C LEU A 125 3.01 12.78 10.37
N LEU A 126 3.35 12.12 9.26
CA LEU A 126 3.90 10.77 9.28
C LEU A 126 5.27 10.69 9.98
N PRO A 127 6.27 11.55 9.67
CA PRO A 127 7.54 11.56 10.38
C PRO A 127 7.39 11.85 11.86
N LEU A 128 6.46 12.76 12.23
CA LEU A 128 6.20 13.10 13.61
C LEU A 128 5.63 11.92 14.40
N ILE A 129 4.65 11.21 13.83
CA ILE A 129 4.05 10.02 14.46
C ILE A 129 5.10 8.91 14.62
N VAL A 130 5.86 8.62 13.58
CA VAL A 130 6.89 7.57 13.60
C VAL A 130 7.95 7.90 14.63
N ALA A 131 8.45 9.14 14.64
CA ALA A 131 9.45 9.55 15.60
C ALA A 131 8.94 9.47 17.04
N HIS A 132 7.70 9.91 17.31
CA HIS A 132 7.12 9.84 18.64
C HIS A 132 6.91 8.38 19.10
N ALA A 133 6.50 7.50 18.19
CA ALA A 133 6.31 6.08 18.49
C ALA A 133 7.63 5.36 18.84
N TYR A 134 8.73 5.74 18.20
CA TYR A 134 10.02 5.08 18.39
C TYR A 134 10.98 5.82 19.33
N SER A 135 10.71 7.10 19.67
CA SER A 135 11.56 7.87 20.61
C SER A 135 11.40 7.44 22.08
N ALA A 136 10.36 6.70 22.42
CA ALA A 136 10.11 6.28 23.80
C ALA A 136 11.22 5.40 24.42
N GLY A 137 12.11 4.80 23.58
CA GLY A 137 13.22 3.95 24.03
C GLY A 137 14.62 4.49 23.74
N PHE A 138 14.74 5.67 23.08
CA PHE A 138 16.03 6.19 22.62
C PHE A 138 16.09 7.70 22.80
N THR A 139 17.28 8.22 23.15
CA THR A 139 17.61 9.63 23.01
C THR A 139 17.89 9.93 21.54
N MET A 140 16.88 10.37 20.80
CA MET A 140 17.04 10.79 19.42
C MET A 140 17.28 12.30 19.33
N PRO A 141 18.13 12.76 18.39
CA PRO A 141 18.22 14.19 18.07
C PRO A 141 16.89 14.68 17.46
N ASP A 142 16.73 16.01 17.45
CA ASP A 142 15.54 16.64 16.86
C ASP A 142 15.31 16.21 15.41
N ILE A 143 14.03 16.02 15.06
CA ILE A 143 13.64 15.53 13.75
C ILE A 143 13.88 16.61 12.71
N MET A 144 14.76 16.36 11.77
CA MET A 144 14.92 17.20 10.59
C MET A 144 13.96 16.80 9.49
N LEU A 145 12.88 17.56 9.31
CA LEU A 145 11.96 17.40 8.19
C LEU A 145 12.65 17.84 6.90
N LYS A 146 13.04 16.89 6.06
CA LYS A 146 13.62 17.17 4.74
C LYS A 146 12.57 16.96 3.67
N PHE A 147 12.33 17.97 2.84
CA PHE A 147 11.48 17.84 1.66
C PHE A 147 12.26 17.18 0.52
N HIS A 148 11.70 16.13 -0.06
CA HIS A 148 12.29 15.39 -1.17
C HIS A 148 11.48 15.65 -2.45
N PRO A 149 11.86 16.62 -3.29
CA PRO A 149 11.06 17.00 -4.45
C PRO A 149 10.88 15.87 -5.46
N TRP A 150 11.88 15.01 -5.63
CA TRP A 150 11.78 13.86 -6.54
C TRP A 150 10.70 12.86 -6.13
N ILE A 151 10.62 12.53 -4.85
CA ILE A 151 9.59 11.62 -4.32
C ILE A 151 8.21 12.25 -4.46
N THR A 152 8.10 13.54 -4.20
CA THR A 152 6.85 14.29 -4.38
C THR A 152 6.40 14.30 -5.84
N MET A 153 7.30 14.53 -6.78
CA MET A 153 6.99 14.45 -8.23
C MET A 153 6.53 13.04 -8.64
N ALA A 154 7.21 12.01 -8.16
CA ALA A 154 6.81 10.62 -8.40
C ALA A 154 5.41 10.31 -7.83
N ALA A 155 5.09 10.82 -6.63
CA ALA A 155 3.77 10.67 -6.04
C ALA A 155 2.66 11.35 -6.87
N PHE A 156 2.89 12.57 -7.38
CA PHE A 156 1.97 13.24 -8.30
C PHE A 156 1.78 12.45 -9.60
N ALA A 157 2.87 11.99 -10.21
CA ALA A 157 2.80 11.21 -11.45
C ALA A 157 1.98 9.91 -11.26
N LEU A 158 2.24 9.17 -10.18
CA LEU A 158 1.48 7.97 -9.85
C LEU A 158 0.00 8.26 -9.55
N ALA A 159 -0.28 9.35 -8.83
CA ALA A 159 -1.65 9.76 -8.54
C ALA A 159 -2.41 10.13 -9.83
N TRP A 160 -1.80 10.87 -10.75
CA TRP A 160 -2.41 11.19 -12.04
C TRP A 160 -2.64 9.94 -12.89
N ILE A 161 -1.68 9.04 -12.97
CA ILE A 161 -1.85 7.77 -13.70
C ILE A 161 -3.00 6.97 -13.09
N SER A 162 -3.05 6.83 -11.77
CA SER A 162 -4.07 6.05 -11.08
C SER A 162 -5.49 6.65 -11.16
N ALA A 163 -5.62 7.95 -11.40
CA ALA A 163 -6.91 8.63 -11.51
C ALA A 163 -7.32 8.89 -12.96
N VAL A 164 -6.42 9.45 -13.77
CA VAL A 164 -6.73 9.89 -15.15
C VAL A 164 -6.93 8.70 -16.08
N VAL A 165 -6.08 7.67 -15.98
CA VAL A 165 -6.19 6.49 -16.85
C VAL A 165 -7.51 5.74 -16.63
N PRO A 166 -7.91 5.39 -15.41
CA PRO A 166 -9.21 4.76 -15.18
C PRO A 166 -10.40 5.64 -15.57
N ALA A 167 -10.32 6.96 -15.32
CA ALA A 167 -11.38 7.90 -15.72
C ALA A 167 -11.53 7.93 -17.23
N TRP A 168 -10.43 8.02 -17.97
CA TRP A 168 -10.43 7.98 -19.43
C TRP A 168 -10.95 6.65 -19.98
N LEU A 169 -10.53 5.51 -19.39
CA LEU A 169 -11.00 4.18 -19.79
C LEU A 169 -12.51 4.02 -19.55
N ALA A 170 -13.02 4.47 -18.40
CA ALA A 170 -14.43 4.40 -18.07
C ALA A 170 -15.27 5.25 -19.05
N ALA A 171 -14.85 6.49 -19.28
CA ALA A 171 -15.50 7.39 -20.22
C ALA A 171 -15.45 6.88 -21.66
N SER A 172 -14.29 6.41 -22.12
CA SER A 172 -14.12 5.91 -23.50
C SER A 172 -14.99 4.70 -23.79
N LYS A 173 -15.20 3.82 -22.81
CA LYS A 173 -16.04 2.64 -22.96
C LYS A 173 -17.51 3.01 -23.21
N GLU A 174 -18.04 3.96 -22.46
CA GLU A 174 -19.45 4.35 -22.54
C GLU A 174 -19.69 5.27 -23.76
N LEU A 175 -18.79 6.21 -24.02
CA LEU A 175 -18.94 7.18 -25.10
C LEU A 175 -18.67 6.62 -26.50
N ARG A 176 -18.28 5.36 -26.65
CA ARG A 176 -18.23 4.68 -27.96
C ARG A 176 -19.62 4.43 -28.56
N GLU A 177 -20.67 4.49 -27.75
CA GLU A 177 -22.03 4.30 -28.22
C GLU A 177 -22.49 5.49 -29.09
N LYS A 178 -23.44 5.21 -30.02
CA LYS A 178 -24.03 6.24 -30.88
C LYS A 178 -24.82 7.26 -30.03
N PRO A 179 -24.87 8.55 -30.42
CA PRO A 179 -25.60 9.58 -29.67
C PRO A 179 -27.04 9.19 -29.38
N ALA A 180 -27.77 8.64 -30.34
CA ALA A 180 -29.15 8.19 -30.16
C ALA A 180 -29.33 7.11 -29.08
N SER A 181 -28.33 6.22 -28.91
CA SER A 181 -28.37 5.19 -27.86
C SER A 181 -28.01 5.73 -26.48
N LEU A 182 -27.27 6.83 -26.40
CA LEU A 182 -26.93 7.51 -25.15
C LEU A 182 -28.12 8.27 -24.57
N LEU A 183 -29.01 8.75 -25.40
CA LEU A 183 -30.25 9.44 -24.98
C LEU A 183 -31.31 8.48 -24.45
N LEU A 184 -31.21 7.19 -24.75
CA LEU A 184 -32.13 6.17 -24.24
C LEU A 184 -31.62 5.58 -22.91
N PRO A 185 -32.53 5.16 -22.01
CA PRO A 185 -32.15 4.44 -20.80
C PRO A 185 -31.29 3.23 -21.14
N LYS A 186 -30.26 2.96 -20.35
CA LYS A 186 -29.36 1.85 -20.58
C LYS A 186 -30.14 0.54 -20.56
N PRO A 187 -30.16 -0.24 -21.65
CA PRO A 187 -30.86 -1.50 -21.65
C PRO A 187 -30.25 -2.43 -20.59
N PRO A 188 -31.06 -3.23 -19.89
CA PRO A 188 -30.53 -4.17 -18.90
C PRO A 188 -29.51 -5.06 -19.58
N ALA A 189 -28.36 -5.28 -18.90
CA ALA A 189 -27.27 -6.07 -19.45
C ALA A 189 -27.80 -7.41 -19.94
N LYS A 190 -27.56 -7.72 -21.23
CA LYS A 190 -27.99 -8.98 -21.83
C LYS A 190 -27.46 -10.12 -20.94
N GLY A 191 -28.34 -11.05 -20.55
CA GLY A 191 -27.99 -12.18 -19.71
C GLY A 191 -26.92 -13.05 -20.40
N SER A 192 -25.65 -12.76 -20.14
CA SER A 192 -24.59 -13.65 -20.57
C SER A 192 -24.64 -14.94 -19.76
N LYS A 193 -24.48 -16.08 -20.41
CA LYS A 193 -24.34 -17.37 -19.73
C LYS A 193 -23.20 -17.25 -18.71
N ILE A 194 -23.46 -17.63 -17.47
CA ILE A 194 -22.45 -17.62 -16.41
C ILE A 194 -21.62 -18.90 -16.48
N LEU A 195 -20.40 -18.87 -15.97
CA LEU A 195 -19.48 -20.03 -15.95
C LEU A 195 -20.13 -21.28 -15.32
N LEU A 196 -20.99 -21.08 -14.31
CA LEU A 196 -21.72 -22.20 -13.67
C LEU A 196 -22.72 -22.88 -14.61
N GLU A 197 -23.25 -22.20 -15.62
CA GLU A 197 -24.13 -22.78 -16.62
C GLU A 197 -23.39 -23.73 -17.59
N HIS A 198 -22.07 -23.68 -17.66
CA HIS A 198 -21.23 -24.58 -18.44
C HIS A 198 -21.03 -25.93 -17.75
N PHE A 199 -21.44 -26.07 -16.47
CA PHE A 199 -21.42 -27.33 -15.72
C PHE A 199 -22.85 -27.84 -15.50
N PRO A 200 -23.48 -28.55 -16.49
CA PRO A 200 -24.88 -28.99 -16.40
C PRO A 200 -25.24 -29.82 -15.17
N PRO A 201 -24.39 -30.76 -14.68
CA PRO A 201 -24.73 -31.59 -13.54
C PRO A 201 -24.87 -30.78 -12.23
N LEU A 202 -24.08 -29.72 -12.07
CA LEU A 202 -24.15 -28.84 -10.89
C LEU A 202 -25.31 -27.85 -11.02
N TRP A 203 -25.50 -27.30 -12.21
CA TRP A 203 -26.55 -26.32 -12.49
C TRP A 203 -27.95 -26.88 -12.30
N ASN A 204 -28.18 -28.14 -12.72
CA ASN A 204 -29.51 -28.77 -12.60
C ASN A 204 -29.90 -29.12 -11.17
N ARG A 205 -28.94 -29.30 -10.26
CA ARG A 205 -29.19 -29.56 -8.84
C ARG A 205 -29.52 -28.32 -8.01
N LEU A 206 -29.26 -27.11 -8.53
CA LEU A 206 -29.53 -25.87 -7.82
C LEU A 206 -31.02 -25.51 -7.89
N ASN A 207 -31.59 -25.11 -6.75
CA ASN A 207 -32.93 -24.55 -6.66
C ASN A 207 -33.01 -23.20 -7.42
N PHE A 208 -34.21 -22.79 -7.80
CA PHE A 208 -34.47 -21.54 -8.53
C PHE A 208 -33.82 -20.33 -7.84
N THR A 209 -33.96 -20.20 -6.53
CA THR A 209 -33.37 -19.10 -5.75
C THR A 209 -31.85 -19.07 -5.88
N HIS A 210 -31.18 -20.20 -5.77
CA HIS A 210 -29.72 -20.30 -5.93
C HIS A 210 -29.27 -19.98 -7.36
N LYS A 211 -30.04 -20.36 -8.37
CA LYS A 211 -29.79 -20.02 -9.77
C LYS A 211 -29.87 -18.52 -10.01
N VAL A 212 -30.87 -17.85 -9.45
CA VAL A 212 -31.06 -16.39 -9.56
C VAL A 212 -29.94 -15.67 -8.81
N THR A 213 -29.61 -16.09 -7.60
CA THR A 213 -28.50 -15.51 -6.80
C THR A 213 -27.18 -15.65 -7.53
N ALA A 214 -26.86 -16.83 -8.04
CA ALA A 214 -25.65 -17.07 -8.82
C ALA A 214 -25.59 -16.17 -10.06
N ARG A 215 -26.71 -16.04 -10.81
CA ARG A 215 -26.78 -15.13 -11.96
C ARG A 215 -26.54 -13.67 -11.55
N ASN A 216 -27.10 -13.22 -10.45
CA ASN A 216 -26.92 -11.84 -9.97
C ASN A 216 -25.46 -11.59 -9.54
N ILE A 217 -24.83 -12.49 -8.81
CA ILE A 217 -23.44 -12.39 -8.38
C ILE A 217 -22.51 -12.33 -9.59
N PHE A 218 -22.62 -13.27 -10.51
CA PHE A 218 -21.74 -13.37 -11.67
C PHE A 218 -22.07 -12.39 -12.80
N ARG A 219 -23.23 -11.73 -12.76
CA ARG A 219 -23.62 -10.68 -13.72
C ARG A 219 -22.74 -9.44 -13.60
N TYR A 220 -22.35 -9.09 -12.39
CA TYR A 220 -21.52 -7.92 -12.08
C TYR A 220 -20.13 -8.32 -11.61
N LYS A 221 -19.40 -9.05 -12.46
CA LYS A 221 -18.07 -9.61 -12.15
C LYS A 221 -17.12 -8.58 -11.52
N THR A 222 -17.07 -7.38 -12.06
CA THR A 222 -16.20 -6.31 -11.58
C THR A 222 -16.53 -5.91 -10.13
N ARG A 223 -17.82 -5.75 -9.81
CA ARG A 223 -18.26 -5.43 -8.44
C ARG A 223 -18.00 -6.60 -7.48
N MET A 224 -18.26 -7.82 -7.94
CA MET A 224 -17.99 -9.03 -7.16
C MET A 224 -16.50 -9.13 -6.79
N PHE A 225 -15.60 -8.96 -7.76
CA PHE A 225 -14.16 -8.98 -7.49
C PHE A 225 -13.72 -7.85 -6.55
N MET A 226 -14.23 -6.63 -6.75
CA MET A 226 -13.93 -5.51 -5.84
C MET A 226 -14.39 -5.78 -4.41
N THR A 227 -15.59 -6.37 -4.25
CA THR A 227 -16.10 -6.72 -2.92
C THR A 227 -15.28 -7.84 -2.28
N ILE A 228 -14.93 -8.88 -3.03
CA ILE A 228 -14.09 -9.98 -2.54
C ILE A 228 -12.72 -9.45 -2.11
N PHE A 229 -12.04 -8.66 -2.95
CA PHE A 229 -10.74 -8.07 -2.60
C PHE A 229 -10.84 -7.10 -1.41
N GLY A 230 -11.95 -6.36 -1.28
CA GLY A 230 -12.18 -5.47 -0.16
C GLY A 230 -12.42 -6.22 1.16
N VAL A 231 -13.14 -7.34 1.13
CA VAL A 231 -13.48 -8.13 2.32
C VAL A 231 -12.34 -9.06 2.73
N CYS A 232 -11.65 -9.73 1.79
CA CYS A 232 -10.50 -10.60 2.09
C CYS A 232 -9.40 -9.89 2.86
N ARG A 233 -9.27 -8.57 2.71
CA ARG A 233 -8.32 -7.76 3.48
C ARG A 233 -8.75 -7.52 4.92
N SER A 234 -10.05 -7.60 5.22
CA SER A 234 -10.60 -7.31 6.56
C SER A 234 -10.40 -8.46 7.55
N GLU A 235 -10.21 -9.70 7.08
CA GLU A 235 -10.14 -10.89 7.94
C GLU A 235 -8.74 -11.22 8.46
N GLU A 236 -7.67 -10.59 7.98
CA GLU A 236 -6.31 -10.84 8.47
C GLU A 236 -5.98 -10.12 9.79
N HIS A 237 -6.94 -9.43 10.42
CA HIS A 237 -6.73 -8.65 11.65
C HIS A 237 -7.65 -9.05 12.82
N THR A 238 -8.10 -10.31 12.89
CA THR A 238 -8.74 -10.86 14.10
C THR A 238 -7.95 -12.01 14.67
#